data_4708ce8b271f21cdaa71b2eb82280a5c
#
_entry.id   4708ce8b271f21cdaa71b2eb82280a5c
#
_cell.length_a   1.000
_cell.length_b   1.000
_cell.length_c   1.000
_cell.angle_alpha   90.00
_cell.angle_beta   90.00
_cell.angle_gamma   90.00
#
_symmetry.space_group_name_H-M   'P 1'
#
loop_
_entity.id
_entity.type
_entity.pdbx_description
1 polymer ?
#
loop_
_entity_poly.entity_id
_entity_poly.type
_entity_poly.pdbx_seq_one_letter_code
_entity_poly.pdbx_strand_id
1 'polypeptide(L)'
;MTLRVDWRASASMIGTVLKYLALTLVVPVVVAIRYGESTVPFLVTAAVAVAIGLALERLDSEPDIEVREGFLVVAITWLAVSLVGAIPYVIAGWGTASTLANPVNALFESMSGFTTTGATVMGVISTEQHSHALLMWRQESQWLGGMGIVVLAVAILPKLSVGGAQLMDAEAPGPGIEKLTPRIAETARALWKAYAGITLLEMALLYALHLAGMAPEMTLFNAVAHGFTTMATGGFSPEARSIEAFAAVVQWAIIPFMMAAGTNFALFWHVLNGEYREPFGDPEFRFYVGILGALSAIGAGLLFVDGGLASATTAAAAPYYSGIGGDVIRHTLPIGGDIEAALRHATFQAVSIVTTT
;
A
#
# COMPACT_ATOMS: atom_id res chain seq x y z
N MET A 1 -6.55 -11.26 39.02
CA MET A 1 -5.61 -11.56 37.92
C MET A 1 -4.92 -10.27 37.53
N THR A 2 -3.65 -10.09 37.85
CA THR A 2 -2.86 -8.95 37.37
C THR A 2 -2.50 -9.25 35.94
N LEU A 3 -3.03 -8.43 35.00
CA LEU A 3 -2.68 -8.46 33.58
C LEU A 3 -1.20 -8.03 33.45
N ARG A 4 -0.28 -8.96 33.53
CA ARG A 4 1.13 -8.68 33.24
C ARG A 4 1.38 -9.01 31.77
N VAL A 5 1.67 -7.99 30.98
CA VAL A 5 2.18 -8.10 29.60
C VAL A 5 3.69 -8.01 29.68
N ASP A 6 4.40 -8.90 29.01
CA ASP A 6 5.86 -8.79 28.92
C ASP A 6 6.23 -7.72 27.87
N TRP A 7 6.39 -6.50 28.36
CA TRP A 7 6.76 -5.37 27.51
C TRP A 7 8.19 -5.47 26.95
N ARG A 8 9.09 -6.24 27.63
CA ARG A 8 10.48 -6.44 27.17
C ARG A 8 10.52 -7.34 25.96
N ALA A 9 9.81 -8.45 26.00
CA ALA A 9 9.64 -9.35 24.86
C ALA A 9 9.02 -8.61 23.69
N SER A 10 7.96 -7.83 23.93
CA SER A 10 7.31 -7.00 22.91
C SER A 10 8.26 -5.97 22.31
N ALA A 11 9.03 -5.28 23.13
CA ALA A 11 10.00 -4.26 22.66
C ALA A 11 11.13 -4.90 21.83
N SER A 12 11.63 -6.06 22.24
CA SER A 12 12.65 -6.81 21.50
C SER A 12 12.18 -7.18 20.09
N MET A 13 10.95 -7.66 19.94
CA MET A 13 10.35 -7.95 18.62
C MET A 13 10.22 -6.71 17.74
N ILE A 14 9.79 -5.58 18.31
CA ILE A 14 9.73 -4.30 17.58
C ILE A 14 11.13 -3.90 17.11
N GLY A 15 12.16 -4.11 17.94
CA GLY A 15 13.55 -3.88 17.57
C GLY A 15 13.97 -4.68 16.33
N THR A 16 13.57 -5.94 16.25
CA THR A 16 13.82 -6.80 15.10
C THR A 16 13.13 -6.25 13.84
N VAL A 17 11.87 -5.81 13.94
CA VAL A 17 11.16 -5.19 12.80
C VAL A 17 11.87 -3.93 12.30
N LEU A 18 12.32 -3.05 13.19
CA LEU A 18 13.05 -1.83 12.82
C LEU A 18 14.37 -2.13 12.12
N LYS A 19 15.08 -3.19 12.49
CA LYS A 19 16.29 -3.61 11.75
C LYS A 19 15.97 -4.09 10.34
N TYR A 20 14.89 -4.84 10.16
CA TYR A 20 14.44 -5.23 8.82
C TYR A 20 13.99 -4.01 8.00
N LEU A 21 13.33 -3.03 8.61
CA LEU A 21 12.98 -1.77 7.96
C LEU A 21 14.24 -1.04 7.43
N ALA A 22 15.34 -1.09 8.16
CA ALA A 22 16.60 -0.49 7.69
C ALA A 22 17.12 -1.10 6.38
N LEU A 23 16.86 -2.40 6.14
CA LEU A 23 17.26 -3.05 4.89
C LEU A 23 16.44 -2.57 3.69
N THR A 24 15.18 -2.23 3.89
CA THR A 24 14.32 -1.78 2.79
C THR A 24 14.73 -0.41 2.28
N LEU A 25 15.33 0.45 3.11
CA LEU A 25 15.88 1.75 2.70
C LEU A 25 16.98 1.66 1.62
N VAL A 26 17.44 0.47 1.28
CA VAL A 26 18.33 0.25 0.12
C VAL A 26 17.64 0.67 -1.18
N VAL A 27 16.33 0.50 -1.32
CA VAL A 27 15.59 0.85 -2.55
C VAL A 27 15.67 2.36 -2.80
N PRO A 28 15.24 3.26 -1.89
CA PRO A 28 15.36 4.69 -2.12
C PRO A 28 16.84 5.16 -2.21
N VAL A 29 17.80 4.49 -1.54
CA VAL A 29 19.24 4.79 -1.72
C VAL A 29 19.69 4.51 -3.16
N VAL A 30 19.29 3.38 -3.74
CA VAL A 30 19.60 3.05 -5.14
C VAL A 30 18.97 4.06 -6.09
N VAL A 31 17.74 4.47 -5.84
CA VAL A 31 17.06 5.52 -6.62
C VAL A 31 17.81 6.85 -6.49
N ALA A 32 18.20 7.26 -5.28
CA ALA A 32 18.98 8.48 -5.07
C ALA A 32 20.29 8.48 -5.86
N ILE A 33 21.04 7.37 -5.84
CA ILE A 33 22.29 7.22 -6.61
C ILE A 33 21.99 7.32 -8.12
N ARG A 34 20.93 6.66 -8.61
CA ARG A 34 20.57 6.64 -10.04
C ARG A 34 20.22 8.02 -10.57
N TYR A 35 19.58 8.86 -9.75
CA TYR A 35 19.16 10.21 -10.12
C TYR A 35 20.12 11.32 -9.65
N GLY A 36 21.25 10.96 -9.00
CA GLY A 36 22.22 11.93 -8.49
C GLY A 36 21.70 12.76 -7.31
N GLU A 37 20.79 12.20 -6.53
CA GLU A 37 20.14 12.84 -5.39
C GLU A 37 20.83 12.49 -4.07
N SER A 38 20.49 13.21 -2.99
CA SER A 38 21.09 12.97 -1.67
C SER A 38 20.63 11.62 -1.07
N THR A 39 21.58 10.78 -0.70
CA THR A 39 21.34 9.53 0.04
C THR A 39 21.27 9.73 1.55
N VAL A 40 21.65 10.91 2.05
CA VAL A 40 21.76 11.22 3.49
C VAL A 40 20.48 10.95 4.27
N PRO A 41 19.27 11.36 3.81
CA PRO A 41 18.02 11.10 4.53
C PRO A 41 17.82 9.61 4.85
N PHE A 42 18.11 8.75 3.89
CA PHE A 42 17.88 7.30 3.99
C PHE A 42 18.96 6.61 4.82
N LEU A 43 20.24 7.00 4.65
CA LEU A 43 21.36 6.43 5.42
C LEU A 43 21.27 6.79 6.90
N VAL A 44 20.90 8.04 7.23
CA VAL A 44 20.64 8.46 8.61
C VAL A 44 19.48 7.68 9.21
N THR A 45 18.40 7.52 8.46
CA THR A 45 17.23 6.75 8.91
C THR A 45 17.60 5.28 9.16
N ALA A 46 18.34 4.66 8.25
CA ALA A 46 18.82 3.29 8.42
C ALA A 46 19.70 3.14 9.68
N ALA A 47 20.62 4.06 9.90
CA ALA A 47 21.48 4.06 11.09
C ALA A 47 20.65 4.19 12.38
N VAL A 48 19.65 5.09 12.42
CA VAL A 48 18.74 5.27 13.55
C VAL A 48 17.91 4.01 13.77
N ALA A 49 17.32 3.44 12.72
CA ALA A 49 16.53 2.21 12.79
C ALA A 49 17.33 1.04 13.36
N VAL A 50 18.57 0.84 12.88
CA VAL A 50 19.47 -0.21 13.39
C VAL A 50 19.87 0.07 14.83
N ALA A 51 20.21 1.30 15.19
CA ALA A 51 20.62 1.66 16.54
C ALA A 51 19.50 1.41 17.55
N ILE A 52 18.26 1.86 17.24
CA ILE A 52 17.10 1.62 18.08
C ILE A 52 16.77 0.11 18.11
N GLY A 53 16.80 -0.56 16.97
CA GLY A 53 16.54 -1.98 16.86
C GLY A 53 17.47 -2.82 17.74
N LEU A 54 18.78 -2.58 17.64
CA LEU A 54 19.78 -3.26 18.49
C LEU A 54 19.63 -2.93 19.98
N ALA A 55 19.25 -1.69 20.32
CA ALA A 55 19.02 -1.31 21.72
C ALA A 55 17.80 -2.04 22.31
N LEU A 56 16.73 -2.16 21.55
CA LEU A 56 15.51 -2.84 21.99
C LEU A 56 15.70 -4.37 22.09
N GLU A 57 16.42 -4.99 21.17
CA GLU A 57 16.71 -6.44 21.23
C GLU A 57 17.53 -6.86 22.44
N ARG A 58 18.31 -5.94 23.03
CA ARG A 58 19.04 -6.23 24.28
C ARG A 58 18.14 -6.34 25.51
N LEU A 59 16.87 -5.96 25.41
CA LEU A 59 15.93 -6.03 26.52
C LEU A 59 15.47 -7.47 26.80
N ASP A 60 15.40 -8.29 25.75
CA ASP A 60 15.09 -9.70 25.83
C ASP A 60 15.71 -10.43 24.64
N SER A 61 16.56 -11.44 24.90
CA SER A 61 17.27 -12.19 23.86
C SER A 61 16.48 -13.37 23.29
N GLU A 62 15.49 -13.86 24.03
CA GLU A 62 14.65 -15.01 23.66
C GLU A 62 13.18 -14.71 23.99
N PRO A 63 12.55 -13.77 23.24
CA PRO A 63 11.21 -13.32 23.58
C PRO A 63 10.17 -14.45 23.36
N ASP A 64 9.45 -14.80 24.42
CA ASP A 64 8.27 -15.66 24.33
C ASP A 64 7.03 -14.78 24.20
N ILE A 65 6.29 -14.96 23.10
CA ILE A 65 5.17 -14.09 22.70
C ILE A 65 3.85 -14.85 22.83
N GLU A 66 3.09 -14.48 23.84
CA GLU A 66 1.69 -14.87 23.94
C GLU A 66 0.79 -13.98 23.06
N VAL A 67 -0.51 -14.29 23.02
CA VAL A 67 -1.50 -13.54 22.20
C VAL A 67 -1.57 -12.06 22.60
N ARG A 68 -1.41 -11.73 23.87
CA ARG A 68 -1.49 -10.35 24.38
C ARG A 68 -0.29 -9.51 23.96
N GLU A 69 0.91 -10.08 24.09
CA GLU A 69 2.15 -9.48 23.60
C GLU A 69 2.08 -9.30 22.08
N GLY A 70 1.50 -10.25 21.35
CA GLY A 70 1.27 -10.15 19.92
C GLY A 70 0.46 -8.91 19.54
N PHE A 71 -0.64 -8.61 20.22
CA PHE A 71 -1.42 -7.38 19.97
C PHE A 71 -0.64 -6.12 20.28
N LEU A 72 0.11 -6.12 21.40
CA LEU A 72 0.93 -4.96 21.77
C LEU A 72 2.04 -4.72 20.73
N VAL A 73 2.73 -5.78 20.31
CA VAL A 73 3.75 -5.72 19.26
C VAL A 73 3.18 -5.10 17.99
N VAL A 74 2.01 -5.57 17.54
CA VAL A 74 1.37 -5.03 16.34
C VAL A 74 1.09 -3.55 16.48
N ALA A 75 0.37 -3.15 17.53
CA ALA A 75 -0.05 -1.75 17.70
C ALA A 75 1.16 -0.80 17.79
N ILE A 76 2.19 -1.18 18.56
CA ILE A 76 3.38 -0.34 18.72
C ILE A 76 4.27 -0.40 17.47
N THR A 77 4.31 -1.52 16.74
CA THR A 77 5.08 -1.60 15.49
C THR A 77 4.60 -0.57 14.48
N TRP A 78 3.29 -0.41 14.26
CA TRP A 78 2.75 0.61 13.37
C TRP A 78 3.21 2.02 13.74
N LEU A 79 3.20 2.34 15.02
CA LEU A 79 3.70 3.63 15.51
C LEU A 79 5.22 3.75 15.33
N ALA A 80 5.99 2.72 15.68
CA ALA A 80 7.44 2.74 15.63
C ALA A 80 7.98 2.86 14.19
N VAL A 81 7.42 2.07 13.24
CA VAL A 81 7.82 2.15 11.83
C VAL A 81 7.45 3.50 11.22
N SER A 82 6.30 4.07 11.62
CA SER A 82 5.89 5.38 11.14
C SER A 82 6.76 6.51 11.69
N LEU A 83 7.16 6.45 12.95
CA LEU A 83 8.07 7.42 13.56
C LEU A 83 9.46 7.38 12.89
N VAL A 84 10.01 6.20 12.68
CA VAL A 84 11.30 6.04 12.00
C VAL A 84 11.16 6.39 10.51
N GLY A 85 10.09 5.97 9.86
CA GLY A 85 9.81 6.25 8.45
C GLY A 85 9.52 7.72 8.15
N ALA A 86 9.22 8.53 9.15
CA ALA A 86 9.06 9.98 9.02
C ALA A 86 10.41 10.72 8.89
N ILE A 87 11.51 10.12 9.36
CA ILE A 87 12.84 10.76 9.38
C ILE A 87 13.29 11.22 8.00
N PRO A 88 13.18 10.41 6.91
CA PRO A 88 13.59 10.85 5.57
C PRO A 88 12.84 12.10 5.12
N TYR A 89 11.54 12.20 5.42
CA TYR A 89 10.72 13.35 5.04
C TYR A 89 11.18 14.63 5.74
N VAL A 90 11.44 14.55 7.05
CA VAL A 90 11.91 15.70 7.84
C VAL A 90 13.28 16.17 7.35
N ILE A 91 14.22 15.24 7.14
CA ILE A 91 15.58 15.59 6.69
C ILE A 91 15.56 16.18 5.28
N ALA A 92 14.82 15.56 4.35
CA ALA A 92 14.74 16.05 2.98
C ALA A 92 13.94 17.37 2.88
N GLY A 93 12.97 17.59 3.76
CA GLY A 93 12.17 18.82 3.81
C GLY A 93 12.87 19.97 4.52
N TRP A 94 13.91 19.72 5.31
CA TRP A 94 14.56 20.74 6.13
C TRP A 94 15.14 21.89 5.30
N GLY A 95 14.73 23.10 5.62
CA GLY A 95 15.18 24.29 4.89
C GLY A 95 14.53 24.51 3.51
N THR A 96 13.52 23.71 3.17
CA THR A 96 12.75 23.84 1.92
C THR A 96 11.33 24.38 2.21
N ALA A 97 10.58 24.69 1.13
CA ALA A 97 9.16 25.05 1.22
C ALA A 97 8.22 23.83 1.33
N SER A 98 8.76 22.63 1.48
CA SER A 98 7.96 21.42 1.60
C SER A 98 7.15 21.39 2.89
N THR A 99 5.88 21.00 2.82
CA THR A 99 5.04 20.75 4.00
C THR A 99 5.62 19.65 4.90
N LEU A 100 6.43 18.75 4.35
CA LEU A 100 7.08 17.63 5.06
C LEU A 100 8.26 18.08 5.95
N ALA A 101 8.70 19.33 5.86
CA ALA A 101 9.65 19.92 6.82
C ALA A 101 9.07 19.95 8.25
N ASN A 102 7.74 19.99 8.38
CA ASN A 102 7.08 19.90 9.68
C ASN A 102 7.03 18.43 10.15
N PRO A 103 7.60 18.07 11.32
CA PRO A 103 7.63 16.69 11.81
C PRO A 103 6.25 16.04 11.97
N VAL A 104 5.21 16.81 12.28
CA VAL A 104 3.83 16.29 12.40
C VAL A 104 3.29 15.88 11.03
N ASN A 105 3.53 16.68 10.00
CA ASN A 105 3.15 16.35 8.63
C ASN A 105 3.95 15.15 8.10
N ALA A 106 5.25 15.09 8.39
CA ALA A 106 6.10 13.97 8.04
C ALA A 106 5.63 12.66 8.71
N LEU A 107 5.23 12.73 9.99
CA LEU A 107 4.67 11.59 10.70
C LEU A 107 3.31 11.16 10.10
N PHE A 108 2.45 12.12 9.76
CA PHE A 108 1.17 11.85 9.10
C PHE A 108 1.39 11.12 7.76
N GLU A 109 2.27 11.64 6.91
CA GLU A 109 2.57 11.05 5.60
C GLU A 109 3.17 9.64 5.74
N SER A 110 4.09 9.45 6.69
CA SER A 110 4.67 8.15 7.01
C SER A 110 3.63 7.15 7.53
N MET A 111 2.80 7.58 8.49
CA MET A 111 1.73 6.74 9.02
C MET A 111 0.74 6.35 7.92
N SER A 112 0.30 7.32 7.10
CA SER A 112 -0.59 7.10 5.96
C SER A 112 0.03 6.13 4.94
N GLY A 113 1.34 6.20 4.73
CA GLY A 113 2.08 5.25 3.90
C GLY A 113 2.01 3.84 4.47
N PHE A 114 2.54 3.62 5.65
CA PHE A 114 2.59 2.28 6.26
C PHE A 114 1.22 1.66 6.53
N THR A 115 0.21 2.45 6.90
CA THR A 115 -1.16 1.94 7.08
C THR A 115 -1.93 1.80 5.77
N THR A 116 -1.30 2.06 4.63
CA THR A 116 -1.92 2.03 3.29
C THR A 116 -3.16 2.92 3.16
N THR A 117 -3.27 3.96 3.99
CA THR A 117 -4.41 4.88 3.99
C THR A 117 -4.46 5.75 2.75
N GLY A 118 -3.31 6.13 2.19
CA GLY A 118 -3.21 6.95 0.97
C GLY A 118 -3.55 8.43 1.14
N ALA A 119 -3.90 8.89 2.34
CA ALA A 119 -4.12 10.31 2.61
C ALA A 119 -2.79 11.07 2.62
N THR A 120 -2.76 12.29 2.07
CA THR A 120 -1.53 13.08 1.96
C THR A 120 -1.69 14.49 2.47
N VAL A 121 -0.63 15.01 3.09
CA VAL A 121 -0.47 16.41 3.49
C VAL A 121 0.57 17.15 2.63
N MET A 122 1.04 16.51 1.55
CA MET A 122 1.94 17.15 0.60
C MET A 122 1.18 18.21 -0.20
N GLY A 123 1.63 19.45 -0.13
CA GLY A 123 1.02 20.56 -0.88
C GLY A 123 1.27 20.46 -2.39
N VAL A 124 2.43 19.91 -2.78
CA VAL A 124 2.79 19.64 -4.18
C VAL A 124 3.44 18.27 -4.25
N ILE A 125 3.01 17.45 -5.20
CA ILE A 125 3.60 16.15 -5.50
C ILE A 125 4.33 16.29 -6.85
N SER A 126 5.65 16.39 -6.82
CA SER A 126 6.48 16.42 -8.02
C SER A 126 7.92 16.01 -7.71
N THR A 127 8.61 15.45 -8.70
CA THR A 127 10.04 15.12 -8.61
C THR A 127 10.94 16.35 -8.63
N GLU A 128 10.43 17.52 -9.03
CA GLU A 128 11.14 18.80 -8.98
C GLU A 128 11.22 19.36 -7.56
N GLN A 129 10.16 19.21 -6.78
CA GLN A 129 10.11 19.69 -5.39
C GLN A 129 10.58 18.63 -4.39
N HIS A 130 10.31 17.38 -4.68
CA HIS A 130 10.72 16.23 -3.88
C HIS A 130 11.59 15.31 -4.73
N SER A 131 12.64 14.75 -4.16
CA SER A 131 13.51 13.82 -4.88
C SER A 131 12.75 12.56 -5.33
N HIS A 132 13.17 11.94 -6.43
CA HIS A 132 12.69 10.62 -6.84
C HIS A 132 12.81 9.61 -5.71
N ALA A 133 13.92 9.64 -4.97
CA ALA A 133 14.15 8.74 -3.86
C ALA A 133 13.14 8.94 -2.72
N LEU A 134 12.77 10.20 -2.41
CA LEU A 134 11.78 10.47 -1.37
C LEU A 134 10.38 10.01 -1.79
N LEU A 135 10.00 10.25 -3.05
CA LEU A 135 8.73 9.75 -3.58
C LEU A 135 8.74 8.21 -3.65
N MET A 136 9.86 7.57 -4.02
CA MET A 136 9.97 6.11 -4.00
C MET A 136 9.79 5.54 -2.58
N TRP A 137 10.40 6.17 -1.56
CA TRP A 137 10.20 5.78 -0.16
C TRP A 137 8.72 5.86 0.24
N ARG A 138 8.04 6.89 -0.22
CA ARG A 138 6.61 7.08 0.01
C ARG A 138 5.78 5.92 -0.55
N GLN A 139 6.06 5.46 -1.76
CA GLN A 139 5.38 4.33 -2.39
C GLN A 139 5.78 2.99 -1.77
N GLU A 140 7.06 2.81 -1.50
CA GLU A 140 7.58 1.60 -0.88
C GLU A 140 7.01 1.39 0.53
N SER A 141 6.81 2.47 1.31
CA SER A 141 6.19 2.39 2.64
C SER A 141 4.78 1.77 2.58
N GLN A 142 3.99 2.08 1.53
CA GLN A 142 2.69 1.43 1.31
C GLN A 142 2.86 -0.06 0.99
N TRP A 143 3.81 -0.41 0.13
CA TRP A 143 4.05 -1.81 -0.22
C TRP A 143 4.45 -2.65 0.99
N LEU A 144 5.32 -2.12 1.84
CA LEU A 144 5.70 -2.76 3.10
C LEU A 144 4.52 -2.88 4.06
N GLY A 145 3.69 -1.85 4.14
CA GLY A 145 2.50 -1.81 4.98
C GLY A 145 1.43 -2.82 4.55
N GLY A 146 1.11 -2.88 3.26
CA GLY A 146 0.13 -3.83 2.71
C GLY A 146 0.52 -5.28 3.01
N MET A 147 1.80 -5.61 2.89
CA MET A 147 2.29 -6.93 3.26
C MET A 147 2.29 -7.15 4.78
N GLY A 148 2.56 -6.11 5.57
CA GLY A 148 2.50 -6.18 7.03
C GLY A 148 1.12 -6.63 7.52
N ILE A 149 0.04 -6.10 6.96
CA ILE A 149 -1.34 -6.48 7.29
C ILE A 149 -1.61 -7.94 6.95
N VAL A 150 -1.18 -8.43 5.78
CA VAL A 150 -1.39 -9.82 5.35
C VAL A 150 -0.68 -10.80 6.29
N VAL A 151 0.59 -10.52 6.63
CA VAL A 151 1.36 -11.36 7.56
C VAL A 151 0.72 -11.36 8.94
N LEU A 152 0.26 -10.21 9.39
CA LEU A 152 -0.41 -10.04 10.68
C LEU A 152 -1.70 -10.85 10.75
N ALA A 153 -2.54 -10.76 9.72
CA ALA A 153 -3.79 -11.52 9.64
C ALA A 153 -3.52 -13.02 9.73
N VAL A 154 -2.54 -13.52 8.97
CA VAL A 154 -2.19 -14.96 8.97
C VAL A 154 -1.54 -15.40 10.28
N ALA A 155 -0.74 -14.54 10.94
CA ALA A 155 -0.03 -14.92 12.16
C ALA A 155 -0.89 -14.82 13.43
N ILE A 156 -1.83 -13.87 13.50
CA ILE A 156 -2.60 -13.56 14.72
C ILE A 156 -4.01 -14.13 14.71
N LEU A 157 -4.73 -14.03 13.56
CA LEU A 157 -6.12 -14.52 13.50
C LEU A 157 -6.29 -15.99 13.91
N PRO A 158 -5.43 -16.94 13.48
CA PRO A 158 -5.54 -18.32 13.93
C PRO A 158 -5.32 -18.49 15.43
N LYS A 159 -4.44 -17.67 16.04
CA LYS A 159 -4.22 -17.72 17.50
C LYS A 159 -5.41 -17.18 18.30
N LEU A 160 -6.19 -16.26 17.71
CA LEU A 160 -7.43 -15.76 18.33
C LEU A 160 -8.56 -16.79 18.30
N SER A 161 -8.67 -17.56 17.22
CA SER A 161 -9.67 -18.63 17.12
C SER A 161 -9.36 -19.80 18.07
N VAL A 162 -8.09 -20.01 18.42
CA VAL A 162 -7.63 -21.03 19.38
C VAL A 162 -8.02 -20.70 20.83
N GLY A 163 -8.25 -19.43 21.18
CA GLY A 163 -8.78 -19.09 22.51
C GLY A 163 -10.14 -19.71 22.83
N GLY A 164 -10.97 -19.97 21.79
CA GLY A 164 -12.21 -20.77 21.92
C GLY A 164 -11.97 -22.29 21.85
N ALA A 165 -10.91 -22.74 21.16
CA ALA A 165 -10.56 -24.15 21.01
C ALA A 165 -9.77 -24.67 22.21
N GLN A 166 -9.03 -23.84 22.94
CA GLN A 166 -8.34 -24.24 24.19
C GLN A 166 -9.31 -24.67 25.30
N LEU A 167 -10.56 -24.17 25.27
CA LEU A 167 -11.61 -24.69 26.15
C LEU A 167 -12.11 -26.07 25.69
N MET A 168 -11.99 -26.42 24.43
CA MET A 168 -12.34 -27.74 23.89
C MET A 168 -11.16 -28.73 23.93
N ASP A 169 -9.91 -28.28 23.80
CA ASP A 169 -8.70 -29.12 23.88
C ASP A 169 -8.40 -29.60 25.33
N ALA A 170 -8.94 -28.93 26.35
CA ALA A 170 -8.89 -29.44 27.72
C ALA A 170 -9.75 -30.69 27.92
N GLU A 171 -10.64 -31.01 26.97
CA GLU A 171 -11.53 -32.17 27.00
C GLU A 171 -11.26 -33.25 25.95
N ALA A 172 -10.33 -33.01 25.00
CA ALA A 172 -10.04 -33.98 23.93
C ALA A 172 -8.52 -34.32 23.84
N PRO A 173 -8.12 -35.58 24.04
CA PRO A 173 -6.74 -36.02 23.86
C PRO A 173 -6.41 -36.12 22.38
N GLY A 174 -5.69 -35.12 21.84
CA GLY A 174 -5.20 -35.07 20.45
C GLY A 174 -3.85 -34.38 20.33
N PRO A 175 -3.08 -34.56 19.24
CA PRO A 175 -1.73 -34.03 19.11
C PRO A 175 -1.75 -32.50 19.06
N GLY A 176 -1.06 -31.90 20.02
CA GLY A 176 -1.07 -30.51 20.38
C GLY A 176 -0.68 -29.51 19.28
N ILE A 177 -0.84 -28.27 19.66
CA ILE A 177 -0.70 -26.97 18.94
C ILE A 177 0.61 -26.81 18.15
N GLU A 178 1.66 -27.61 18.38
CA GLU A 178 2.93 -27.55 17.66
C GLU A 178 2.83 -27.75 16.13
N LYS A 179 1.74 -28.34 15.64
CA LYS A 179 1.53 -28.59 14.20
C LYS A 179 0.93 -27.40 13.42
N LEU A 180 0.44 -26.36 14.08
CA LEU A 180 -0.15 -25.20 13.43
C LEU A 180 0.90 -24.16 12.99
N THR A 181 1.99 -24.04 13.75
CA THR A 181 3.06 -23.05 13.50
C THR A 181 3.76 -23.20 12.13
N PRO A 182 4.14 -24.41 11.69
CA PRO A 182 4.72 -24.60 10.36
C PRO A 182 3.76 -24.22 9.21
N ARG A 183 2.48 -24.55 9.33
CA ARG A 183 1.46 -24.23 8.31
C ARG A 183 1.23 -22.72 8.19
N ILE A 184 1.22 -21.98 9.29
CA ILE A 184 1.08 -20.52 9.29
C ILE A 184 2.25 -19.87 8.53
N ALA A 185 3.48 -20.30 8.82
CA ALA A 185 4.67 -19.80 8.14
C ALA A 185 4.72 -20.16 6.65
N GLU A 186 4.22 -21.33 6.27
CA GLU A 186 4.10 -21.73 4.87
C GLU A 186 3.06 -20.91 4.13
N THR A 187 1.89 -20.70 4.74
CA THR A 187 0.84 -19.84 4.19
C THR A 187 1.34 -18.41 4.02
N ALA A 188 1.97 -17.82 5.03
CA ALA A 188 2.54 -16.48 4.95
C ALA A 188 3.57 -16.35 3.83
N ARG A 189 4.46 -17.36 3.66
CA ARG A 189 5.43 -17.37 2.55
C ARG A 189 4.78 -17.48 1.17
N ALA A 190 3.70 -18.23 1.05
CA ALA A 190 2.98 -18.34 -0.21
C ALA A 190 2.27 -17.02 -0.56
N LEU A 191 1.62 -16.39 0.41
CA LEU A 191 0.99 -15.08 0.23
C LEU A 191 2.03 -14.00 -0.13
N TRP A 192 3.22 -14.03 0.49
CA TRP A 192 4.34 -13.18 0.13
C TRP A 192 4.78 -13.36 -1.33
N LYS A 193 4.89 -14.61 -1.78
CA LYS A 193 5.26 -14.91 -3.17
C LYS A 193 4.19 -14.43 -4.16
N ALA A 194 2.91 -14.61 -3.82
CA ALA A 194 1.81 -14.11 -4.64
C ALA A 194 1.84 -12.59 -4.73
N TYR A 195 1.92 -11.90 -3.60
CA TYR A 195 1.99 -10.45 -3.52
C TYR A 195 3.15 -9.88 -4.32
N ALA A 196 4.37 -10.35 -4.07
CA ALA A 196 5.55 -9.91 -4.81
C ALA A 196 5.47 -10.28 -6.30
N GLY A 197 4.97 -11.47 -6.63
CA GLY A 197 4.83 -11.92 -8.01
C GLY A 197 3.85 -11.07 -8.81
N ILE A 198 2.69 -10.73 -8.25
CA ILE A 198 1.69 -9.86 -8.90
C ILE A 198 2.24 -8.42 -9.01
N THR A 199 2.91 -7.93 -7.98
CA THR A 199 3.59 -6.62 -8.02
C THR A 199 4.60 -6.55 -9.17
N LEU A 200 5.47 -7.56 -9.31
CA LEU A 200 6.46 -7.61 -10.39
C LEU A 200 5.81 -7.74 -11.77
N LEU A 201 4.72 -8.49 -11.88
CA LEU A 201 3.95 -8.61 -13.12
C LEU A 201 3.36 -7.27 -13.53
N GLU A 202 2.78 -6.52 -12.61
CA GLU A 202 2.26 -5.17 -12.85
C GLU A 202 3.36 -4.22 -13.30
N MET A 203 4.47 -4.17 -12.55
CA MET A 203 5.63 -3.33 -12.91
C MET A 203 6.14 -3.65 -14.33
N ALA A 204 6.25 -4.94 -14.66
CA ALA A 204 6.71 -5.40 -15.97
C ALA A 204 5.72 -5.01 -17.08
N LEU A 205 4.40 -5.16 -16.84
CA LEU A 205 3.38 -4.77 -17.80
C LEU A 205 3.38 -3.25 -18.04
N LEU A 206 3.37 -2.46 -16.98
CA LEU A 206 3.38 -0.99 -17.08
C LEU A 206 4.62 -0.49 -17.81
N TYR A 207 5.79 -1.04 -17.50
CA TYR A 207 7.01 -0.67 -18.20
C TYR A 207 7.04 -1.19 -19.65
N ALA A 208 6.45 -2.33 -19.94
CA ALA A 208 6.31 -2.83 -21.30
C ALA A 208 5.45 -1.90 -22.18
N LEU A 209 4.40 -1.27 -21.63
CA LEU A 209 3.60 -0.25 -22.32
C LEU A 209 4.45 1.00 -22.68
N HIS A 210 5.38 1.39 -21.81
CA HIS A 210 6.36 2.44 -22.10
C HIS A 210 7.27 2.06 -23.27
N LEU A 211 7.87 0.86 -23.21
CA LEU A 211 8.77 0.38 -24.26
C LEU A 211 8.07 0.20 -25.61
N ALA A 212 6.79 -0.13 -25.59
CA ALA A 212 5.95 -0.21 -26.79
C ALA A 212 5.55 1.16 -27.36
N GLY A 213 5.89 2.26 -26.69
CA GLY A 213 5.49 3.62 -27.08
C GLY A 213 4.01 3.96 -26.85
N MET A 214 3.26 3.06 -26.18
CA MET A 214 1.83 3.25 -25.88
C MET A 214 1.60 4.16 -24.68
N ALA A 215 2.57 4.28 -23.79
CA ALA A 215 2.54 5.11 -22.60
C ALA A 215 3.93 5.72 -22.32
N PRO A 216 4.38 6.72 -23.08
CA PRO A 216 5.73 7.31 -22.94
C PRO A 216 6.03 7.84 -21.55
N GLU A 217 5.02 8.36 -20.84
CA GLU A 217 5.14 8.93 -19.49
C GLU A 217 5.30 7.85 -18.39
N MET A 218 4.97 6.58 -18.68
CA MET A 218 5.08 5.48 -17.73
C MET A 218 6.52 4.94 -17.67
N THR A 219 7.45 5.79 -17.22
CA THR A 219 8.86 5.43 -17.05
C THR A 219 9.04 4.24 -16.10
N LEU A 220 10.24 3.65 -16.06
CA LEU A 220 10.54 2.59 -15.08
C LEU A 220 10.28 3.04 -13.64
N PHE A 221 10.60 4.30 -13.31
CA PHE A 221 10.33 4.88 -12.00
C PHE A 221 8.82 4.86 -11.69
N ASN A 222 8.00 5.36 -12.62
CA ASN A 222 6.55 5.39 -12.47
C ASN A 222 5.94 3.99 -12.42
N ALA A 223 6.43 3.05 -13.23
CA ALA A 223 5.96 1.66 -13.22
C ALA A 223 6.24 0.96 -11.87
N VAL A 224 7.44 1.15 -11.30
CA VAL A 224 7.80 0.61 -9.98
C VAL A 224 6.97 1.28 -8.88
N ALA A 225 6.85 2.60 -8.91
CA ALA A 225 6.09 3.37 -7.93
C ALA A 225 4.62 2.93 -7.87
N HIS A 226 3.95 2.79 -9.02
CA HIS A 226 2.55 2.37 -9.08
C HIS A 226 2.36 0.90 -8.75
N GLY A 227 3.26 -0.01 -9.16
CA GLY A 227 3.21 -1.40 -8.75
C GLY A 227 3.29 -1.57 -7.22
N PHE A 228 4.06 -0.76 -6.53
CA PHE A 228 4.08 -0.77 -5.08
C PHE A 228 2.74 -0.34 -4.47
N THR A 229 2.16 0.75 -4.95
CA THR A 229 0.97 1.33 -4.34
C THR A 229 -0.32 0.62 -4.72
N THR A 230 -0.41 0.08 -5.93
CA THR A 230 -1.58 -0.69 -6.38
C THR A 230 -1.73 -1.97 -5.58
N MET A 231 -0.66 -2.78 -5.48
CA MET A 231 -0.75 -4.05 -4.75
C MET A 231 -0.95 -3.88 -3.25
N ALA A 232 -0.51 -2.76 -2.69
CA ALA A 232 -0.78 -2.40 -1.30
C ALA A 232 -2.19 -1.85 -1.07
N THR A 233 -2.98 -1.63 -2.13
CA THR A 233 -4.25 -0.89 -2.07
C THR A 233 -4.12 0.48 -1.40
N GLY A 234 -2.97 1.16 -1.62
CA GLY A 234 -2.63 2.39 -0.89
C GLY A 234 -2.86 3.69 -1.66
N GLY A 235 -2.74 3.65 -2.99
CA GLY A 235 -3.11 4.73 -3.90
C GLY A 235 -2.21 5.96 -3.93
N PHE A 236 -1.04 5.95 -3.28
CA PHE A 236 -0.06 7.01 -3.45
C PHE A 236 0.48 7.03 -4.89
N SER A 237 0.72 8.21 -5.42
CA SER A 237 1.36 8.40 -6.73
C SER A 237 2.51 9.38 -6.63
N PRO A 238 3.56 9.24 -7.44
CA PRO A 238 4.59 10.25 -7.61
C PRO A 238 4.15 11.41 -8.49
N GLU A 239 2.99 11.29 -9.16
CA GLU A 239 2.41 12.29 -10.04
C GLU A 239 1.25 13.02 -9.34
N ALA A 240 1.19 14.35 -9.47
CA ALA A 240 0.15 15.17 -8.84
C ALA A 240 -1.26 14.81 -9.32
N ARG A 241 -1.40 14.37 -10.57
CA ARG A 241 -2.66 13.93 -11.17
C ARG A 241 -2.89 12.42 -11.05
N SER A 242 -2.06 11.72 -10.25
CA SER A 242 -2.13 10.27 -10.08
C SER A 242 -2.15 9.56 -11.47
N ILE A 243 -2.95 8.51 -11.60
CA ILE A 243 -3.06 7.72 -12.85
C ILE A 243 -3.62 8.52 -14.02
N GLU A 244 -4.30 9.63 -13.79
CA GLU A 244 -4.77 10.53 -14.85
C GLU A 244 -3.62 11.17 -15.66
N ALA A 245 -2.42 11.23 -15.09
CA ALA A 245 -1.22 11.72 -15.79
C ALA A 245 -0.79 10.82 -16.96
N PHE A 246 -1.33 9.60 -17.04
CA PHE A 246 -0.91 8.58 -18.00
C PHE A 246 -1.98 8.29 -19.05
N ALA A 247 -1.55 7.70 -20.17
CA ALA A 247 -2.42 7.30 -21.26
C ALA A 247 -3.55 6.35 -20.79
N ALA A 248 -4.69 6.37 -21.49
CA ALA A 248 -5.87 5.55 -21.19
C ALA A 248 -5.54 4.05 -21.06
N VAL A 249 -4.59 3.54 -21.85
CA VAL A 249 -4.16 2.15 -21.77
C VAL A 249 -3.57 1.78 -20.40
N VAL A 250 -2.89 2.69 -19.74
CA VAL A 250 -2.35 2.50 -18.38
C VAL A 250 -3.49 2.41 -17.38
N GLN A 251 -4.48 3.29 -17.49
CA GLN A 251 -5.65 3.30 -16.61
C GLN A 251 -6.40 1.97 -16.70
N TRP A 252 -6.59 1.42 -17.91
CA TRP A 252 -7.16 0.09 -18.11
C TRP A 252 -6.27 -1.02 -17.59
N ALA A 253 -4.95 -0.91 -17.75
CA ALA A 253 -4.00 -1.93 -17.32
C ALA A 253 -3.92 -2.08 -15.81
N ILE A 254 -4.09 -1.00 -15.03
CA ILE A 254 -4.02 -1.01 -13.56
C ILE A 254 -5.28 -1.61 -12.94
N ILE A 255 -6.47 -1.42 -13.53
CA ILE A 255 -7.75 -1.88 -12.97
C ILE A 255 -7.72 -3.37 -12.55
N PRO A 256 -7.28 -4.34 -13.39
CA PRO A 256 -7.19 -5.74 -12.98
C PRO A 256 -6.28 -5.98 -11.78
N PHE A 257 -5.19 -5.23 -11.63
CA PHE A 257 -4.29 -5.36 -10.49
C PHE A 257 -4.90 -4.79 -9.22
N MET A 258 -5.62 -3.66 -9.28
CA MET A 258 -6.42 -3.14 -8.16
C MET A 258 -7.47 -4.16 -7.73
N MET A 259 -8.18 -4.78 -8.68
CA MET A 259 -9.14 -5.85 -8.38
C MET A 259 -8.47 -7.06 -7.74
N ALA A 260 -7.31 -7.47 -8.25
CA ALA A 260 -6.53 -8.57 -7.66
C ALA A 260 -6.07 -8.23 -6.24
N ALA A 261 -5.57 -7.01 -6.01
CA ALA A 261 -5.12 -6.55 -4.70
C ALA A 261 -6.24 -6.54 -3.65
N GLY A 262 -7.48 -6.17 -4.04
CA GLY A 262 -8.65 -6.19 -3.19
C GLY A 262 -9.31 -7.57 -3.02
N THR A 263 -8.81 -8.61 -3.70
CA THR A 263 -9.34 -9.97 -3.59
C THR A 263 -8.78 -10.67 -2.36
N ASN A 264 -9.59 -11.55 -1.75
CA ASN A 264 -9.13 -12.39 -0.64
C ASN A 264 -7.88 -13.19 -1.04
N PHE A 265 -6.77 -12.90 -0.38
CA PHE A 265 -5.47 -13.50 -0.70
C PHE A 265 -5.44 -15.04 -0.55
N ALA A 266 -6.35 -15.64 0.23
CA ALA A 266 -6.47 -17.09 0.31
C ALA A 266 -6.83 -17.72 -1.04
N LEU A 267 -7.54 -17.03 -1.92
CA LEU A 267 -7.89 -17.51 -3.25
C LEU A 267 -6.64 -17.63 -4.15
N PHE A 268 -5.63 -16.78 -3.95
CA PHE A 268 -4.37 -16.93 -4.70
C PHE A 268 -3.61 -18.20 -4.34
N TRP A 269 -3.77 -18.71 -3.12
CA TRP A 269 -3.22 -20.03 -2.76
C TRP A 269 -3.79 -21.14 -3.62
N HIS A 270 -5.10 -21.15 -3.84
CA HIS A 270 -5.76 -22.14 -4.74
C HIS A 270 -5.25 -22.00 -6.17
N VAL A 271 -5.15 -20.76 -6.67
CA VAL A 271 -4.61 -20.50 -8.02
C VAL A 271 -3.17 -20.99 -8.18
N LEU A 272 -2.30 -20.76 -7.18
CA LEU A 272 -0.91 -21.21 -7.19
C LEU A 272 -0.78 -22.75 -7.16
N ASN A 273 -1.77 -23.45 -6.60
CA ASN A 273 -1.86 -24.91 -6.58
C ASN A 273 -2.52 -25.50 -7.84
N GLY A 274 -2.87 -24.65 -8.82
CA GLY A 274 -3.48 -25.10 -10.09
C GLY A 274 -5.02 -25.20 -10.04
N GLU A 275 -5.64 -24.78 -8.95
CA GLU A 275 -7.10 -24.83 -8.75
C GLU A 275 -7.75 -23.53 -9.27
N TYR A 276 -7.57 -23.22 -10.55
CA TYR A 276 -7.98 -21.95 -11.17
C TYR A 276 -9.50 -21.69 -11.17
N ARG A 277 -10.31 -22.72 -10.90
CA ARG A 277 -11.79 -22.59 -10.87
C ARG A 277 -12.34 -22.21 -9.51
N GLU A 278 -11.60 -22.45 -8.45
CA GLU A 278 -12.04 -22.18 -7.06
C GLU A 278 -12.43 -20.72 -6.83
N PRO A 279 -11.67 -19.70 -7.30
CA PRO A 279 -12.10 -18.30 -7.13
C PRO A 279 -13.47 -18.00 -7.76
N PHE A 280 -13.78 -18.59 -8.89
CA PHE A 280 -15.07 -18.37 -9.58
C PHE A 280 -16.24 -19.10 -8.89
N GLY A 281 -15.95 -20.11 -8.07
CA GLY A 281 -16.91 -20.80 -7.21
C GLY A 281 -17.19 -20.06 -5.91
N ASP A 282 -16.26 -19.21 -5.46
CA ASP A 282 -16.32 -18.51 -4.18
C ASP A 282 -17.43 -17.44 -4.18
N PRO A 283 -18.37 -17.46 -3.22
CA PRO A 283 -19.45 -16.50 -3.16
C PRO A 283 -19.00 -15.07 -2.83
N GLU A 284 -17.93 -14.90 -2.04
CA GLU A 284 -17.35 -13.59 -1.70
C GLU A 284 -16.78 -12.94 -2.96
N PHE A 285 -15.96 -13.68 -3.71
CA PHE A 285 -15.37 -13.19 -4.96
C PHE A 285 -16.44 -12.83 -6.01
N ARG A 286 -17.47 -13.68 -6.16
CA ARG A 286 -18.57 -13.40 -7.11
C ARG A 286 -19.36 -12.15 -6.72
N PHE A 287 -19.63 -11.96 -5.43
CA PHE A 287 -20.33 -10.78 -4.93
C PHE A 287 -19.48 -9.52 -5.12
N TYR A 288 -18.18 -9.60 -4.81
CA TYR A 288 -17.20 -8.54 -5.02
C TYR A 288 -17.17 -8.08 -6.48
N VAL A 289 -16.97 -9.00 -7.42
CA VAL A 289 -16.96 -8.68 -8.86
C VAL A 289 -18.34 -8.14 -9.32
N GLY A 290 -19.42 -8.68 -8.77
CA GLY A 290 -20.77 -8.21 -9.06
C GLY A 290 -21.00 -6.76 -8.63
N ILE A 291 -20.55 -6.36 -7.44
CA ILE A 291 -20.62 -4.97 -6.97
C ILE A 291 -19.78 -4.06 -7.86
N LEU A 292 -18.53 -4.43 -8.16
CA LEU A 292 -17.66 -3.66 -9.03
C LEU A 292 -18.30 -3.42 -10.40
N GLY A 293 -18.85 -4.48 -11.00
CA GLY A 293 -19.55 -4.38 -12.29
C GLY A 293 -20.79 -3.48 -12.23
N ALA A 294 -21.60 -3.60 -11.19
CA ALA A 294 -22.79 -2.78 -11.01
C ALA A 294 -22.45 -1.29 -10.82
N LEU A 295 -21.50 -0.98 -9.94
CA LEU A 295 -21.07 0.40 -9.70
C LEU A 295 -20.41 1.01 -10.96
N SER A 296 -19.59 0.24 -11.67
CA SER A 296 -18.99 0.67 -12.93
C SER A 296 -20.05 0.97 -13.99
N ALA A 297 -21.05 0.11 -14.14
CA ALA A 297 -22.12 0.31 -15.12
C ALA A 297 -23.00 1.53 -14.80
N ILE A 298 -23.38 1.69 -13.51
CA ILE A 298 -24.16 2.86 -13.05
C ILE A 298 -23.36 4.14 -13.27
N GLY A 299 -22.09 4.16 -12.82
CA GLY A 299 -21.21 5.32 -12.98
C GLY A 299 -20.98 5.69 -14.44
N ALA A 300 -20.73 4.69 -15.31
CA ALA A 300 -20.57 4.90 -16.74
C ALA A 300 -21.84 5.47 -17.38
N GLY A 301 -23.02 4.96 -17.03
CA GLY A 301 -24.30 5.48 -17.49
C GLY A 301 -24.49 6.95 -17.10
N LEU A 302 -24.20 7.29 -15.85
CA LEU A 302 -24.29 8.68 -15.37
C LEU A 302 -23.30 9.59 -16.08
N LEU A 303 -22.03 9.20 -16.22
CA LEU A 303 -21.01 9.99 -16.92
C LEU A 303 -21.31 10.15 -18.40
N PHE A 304 -21.87 9.13 -19.04
CA PHE A 304 -22.26 9.20 -20.46
C PHE A 304 -23.41 10.17 -20.73
N VAL A 305 -24.43 10.14 -19.85
CA VAL A 305 -25.63 10.99 -19.99
C VAL A 305 -25.39 12.40 -19.50
N ASP A 306 -24.70 12.55 -18.37
CA ASP A 306 -24.54 13.81 -17.61
C ASP A 306 -23.22 14.55 -17.85
N GLY A 307 -22.50 14.25 -18.93
CA GLY A 307 -21.31 15.02 -19.29
C GLY A 307 -21.51 16.55 -19.33
N GLY A 308 -22.76 17.01 -19.33
CA GLY A 308 -23.15 18.40 -19.19
C GLY A 308 -23.19 18.93 -17.76
N LEU A 309 -23.51 18.12 -16.74
CA LEU A 309 -23.53 18.53 -15.33
C LEU A 309 -22.10 18.70 -14.77
N ALA A 310 -21.17 17.81 -15.14
CA ALA A 310 -19.77 17.94 -14.79
C ALA A 310 -19.16 19.23 -15.36
N SER A 311 -19.51 19.61 -16.58
CA SER A 311 -19.06 20.88 -17.20
C SER A 311 -19.64 22.11 -16.51
N ALA A 312 -20.89 22.05 -16.02
CA ALA A 312 -21.54 23.15 -15.32
C ALA A 312 -20.97 23.34 -13.89
N THR A 313 -20.74 22.24 -13.17
CA THR A 313 -20.13 22.29 -11.82
C THR A 313 -18.65 22.70 -11.86
N THR A 314 -17.89 22.25 -12.85
CA THR A 314 -16.50 22.70 -13.06
C THR A 314 -16.42 24.15 -13.49
N ALA A 315 -17.32 24.63 -14.35
CA ALA A 315 -17.39 26.04 -14.71
C ALA A 315 -17.75 26.95 -13.52
N ALA A 316 -18.64 26.49 -12.63
CA ALA A 316 -19.02 27.19 -11.39
C ALA A 316 -17.89 27.18 -10.33
N ALA A 317 -17.06 26.14 -10.30
CA ALA A 317 -15.92 26.02 -9.37
C ALA A 317 -14.63 26.67 -9.90
N ALA A 318 -14.53 26.95 -11.20
CA ALA A 318 -13.35 27.53 -11.83
C ALA A 318 -12.81 28.83 -11.15
N PRO A 319 -13.63 29.77 -10.64
CA PRO A 319 -13.14 30.94 -9.91
C PRO A 319 -12.46 30.59 -8.57
N TYR A 320 -12.83 29.47 -7.94
CA TYR A 320 -12.31 29.05 -6.63
C TYR A 320 -10.92 28.39 -6.74
N TYR A 321 -10.61 27.78 -7.87
CA TYR A 321 -9.37 27.05 -8.13
C TYR A 321 -8.38 27.79 -9.04
N SER A 322 -8.60 29.07 -9.32
CA SER A 322 -7.81 29.84 -10.29
C SER A 322 -6.32 30.04 -9.93
N GLY A 323 -5.89 29.60 -8.71
CA GLY A 323 -4.49 29.73 -8.26
C GLY A 323 -3.62 28.47 -8.41
N ILE A 324 -4.19 27.27 -8.43
CA ILE A 324 -3.41 26.01 -8.38
C ILE A 324 -3.97 24.93 -9.33
N GLY A 325 -5.19 25.06 -9.83
CA GLY A 325 -5.87 24.01 -10.60
C GLY A 325 -6.61 24.49 -11.86
N GLY A 326 -6.45 25.76 -12.26
CA GLY A 326 -7.17 26.31 -13.41
C GLY A 326 -6.90 25.56 -14.72
N ASP A 327 -5.73 24.97 -14.87
CA ASP A 327 -5.38 24.18 -16.05
C ASP A 327 -5.91 22.74 -15.96
N VAL A 328 -6.02 22.17 -14.74
CA VAL A 328 -6.58 20.81 -14.53
C VAL A 328 -8.04 20.76 -14.93
N ILE A 329 -8.81 21.80 -14.62
CA ILE A 329 -10.27 21.86 -14.94
C ILE A 329 -10.51 22.06 -16.44
N ARG A 330 -9.60 22.71 -17.15
CA ARG A 330 -9.71 22.93 -18.61
C ARG A 330 -9.42 21.70 -19.45
N HIS A 331 -8.71 20.71 -18.91
CA HIS A 331 -8.35 19.47 -19.60
C HIS A 331 -9.26 18.28 -19.26
N THR A 332 -10.23 18.42 -18.35
CA THR A 332 -11.31 17.44 -18.24
C THR A 332 -12.20 17.59 -19.46
N LEU A 333 -11.87 16.83 -20.50
CA LEU A 333 -12.70 16.68 -21.70
C LEU A 333 -14.13 16.31 -21.25
N PRO A 334 -15.17 16.85 -21.89
CA PRO A 334 -16.54 16.42 -21.63
C PRO A 334 -16.62 14.92 -21.92
N ILE A 335 -16.76 14.12 -20.86
CA ILE A 335 -16.89 12.65 -20.94
C ILE A 335 -18.25 12.27 -21.55
N GLY A 336 -19.19 13.20 -21.53
CA GLY A 336 -20.52 13.01 -22.10
C GLY A 336 -20.51 12.66 -23.58
N GLY A 337 -21.15 11.53 -23.91
CA GLY A 337 -21.20 10.99 -25.27
C GLY A 337 -20.00 10.12 -25.66
N ASP A 338 -18.93 10.05 -24.86
CA ASP A 338 -17.81 9.12 -25.06
C ASP A 338 -17.95 7.91 -24.16
N ILE A 339 -18.35 6.78 -24.74
CA ILE A 339 -18.61 5.53 -24.00
C ILE A 339 -17.32 4.93 -23.44
N GLU A 340 -16.19 5.04 -24.14
CA GLU A 340 -14.89 4.55 -23.68
C GLU A 340 -14.44 5.33 -22.44
N ALA A 341 -14.43 6.65 -22.53
CA ALA A 341 -14.04 7.51 -21.43
C ALA A 341 -14.97 7.31 -20.21
N ALA A 342 -16.28 7.25 -20.43
CA ALA A 342 -17.25 7.04 -19.38
C ALA A 342 -17.05 5.68 -18.66
N LEU A 343 -16.86 4.60 -19.44
CA LEU A 343 -16.57 3.27 -18.86
C LEU A 343 -15.24 3.25 -18.11
N ARG A 344 -14.19 3.78 -18.69
CA ARG A 344 -12.85 3.79 -18.09
C ARG A 344 -12.83 4.53 -16.76
N HIS A 345 -13.33 5.78 -16.75
CA HIS A 345 -13.36 6.58 -15.53
C HIS A 345 -14.27 5.97 -14.46
N ALA A 346 -15.47 5.51 -14.84
CA ALA A 346 -16.39 4.89 -13.89
C ALA A 346 -15.82 3.60 -13.30
N THR A 347 -15.23 2.73 -14.14
CA THR A 347 -14.64 1.47 -13.68
C THR A 347 -13.43 1.73 -12.79
N PHE A 348 -12.54 2.65 -13.19
CA PHE A 348 -11.39 3.02 -12.37
C PHE A 348 -11.82 3.52 -11.00
N GLN A 349 -12.76 4.48 -10.94
CA GLN A 349 -13.24 5.04 -9.68
C GLN A 349 -13.99 4.01 -8.82
N ALA A 350 -14.86 3.20 -9.43
CA ALA A 350 -15.58 2.16 -8.70
C ALA A 350 -14.61 1.15 -8.07
N VAL A 351 -13.62 0.70 -8.83
CA VAL A 351 -12.60 -0.24 -8.33
C VAL A 351 -11.74 0.43 -7.27
N SER A 352 -11.22 1.65 -7.50
CA SER A 352 -10.41 2.40 -6.56
C SER A 352 -11.11 2.59 -5.21
N ILE A 353 -12.38 3.00 -5.20
CA ILE A 353 -13.13 3.23 -3.97
C ILE A 353 -13.40 1.92 -3.23
N VAL A 354 -13.83 0.87 -3.93
CA VAL A 354 -14.17 -0.42 -3.31
C VAL A 354 -12.93 -1.14 -2.79
N THR A 355 -11.80 -1.06 -3.50
CA THR A 355 -10.53 -1.67 -3.07
C THR A 355 -9.69 -0.77 -2.17
N THR A 356 -10.09 0.49 -2.00
CA THR A 356 -9.33 1.51 -1.25
C THR A 356 -7.94 1.79 -1.83
N THR A 357 -7.79 1.63 -3.14
CA THR A 357 -6.50 1.83 -3.84
C THR A 357 -6.32 3.28 -4.28
#